data_170d359600aa7b09c7c8ee03ecc0bd70
#
_entry.id   170d359600aa7b09c7c8ee03ecc0bd70
#
_cell.length_a   1.000
_cell.length_b   1.000
_cell.length_c   1.000
_cell.angle_alpha   90.00
_cell.angle_beta   90.00
_cell.angle_gamma   90.00
#
_symmetry.space_group_name_H-M   'P 1'
#
loop_
_entity.id
_entity.type
_entity.pdbx_description
1 polymer ?
#
loop_
_entity_poly.entity_id
_entity_poly.type
_entity_poly.pdbx_seq_one_letter_code
_entity_poly.pdbx_strand_id
1 'polypeptide(L)'
;MSKKEKIAIVPGSFDPITFGHIYVIKEALKKFDTVYVAVMINKEKNYMFSLDERKRIVEAALSTDSVKVISSEGWLWELAVELNADGIVKGYRNDSDLAYELEMASFNEKHAPNAKTVFVKTDLAFEKISSTLVREKIINNESLEEFVPEGAIKEIIKIQKAKQ
;
A
#
# COMPACT_ATOMS: atom_id res chain seq x y z
N MET A 1 -5.96 -24.32 23.03
CA MET A 1 -5.77 -24.22 21.57
C MET A 1 -5.31 -22.85 21.17
N SER A 2 -4.21 -22.77 20.47
CA SER A 2 -3.74 -21.49 19.92
C SER A 2 -4.66 -21.03 18.81
N LYS A 3 -5.06 -19.78 18.81
CA LYS A 3 -5.79 -19.17 17.72
C LYS A 3 -4.88 -19.10 16.49
N LYS A 4 -5.42 -19.45 15.33
CA LYS A 4 -4.72 -19.22 14.08
C LYS A 4 -4.52 -17.72 13.90
N GLU A 5 -3.32 -17.34 13.53
CA GLU A 5 -2.98 -15.94 13.22
C GLU A 5 -3.78 -15.48 11.99
N LYS A 6 -4.42 -14.31 12.09
CA LYS A 6 -5.11 -13.70 10.96
C LYS A 6 -4.16 -12.82 10.17
N ILE A 7 -4.06 -13.11 8.90
CA ILE A 7 -3.13 -12.45 7.98
C ILE A 7 -3.89 -11.63 6.94
N ALA A 8 -3.48 -10.37 6.77
CA ALA A 8 -4.00 -9.52 5.70
C ALA A 8 -2.88 -9.04 4.78
N ILE A 9 -3.27 -8.74 3.55
CA ILE A 9 -2.40 -8.06 2.60
C ILE A 9 -3.00 -6.68 2.34
N VAL A 10 -2.18 -5.64 2.42
CA VAL A 10 -2.52 -4.30 1.95
C VAL A 10 -1.68 -4.05 0.70
N PRO A 11 -2.26 -4.24 -0.49
CA PRO A 11 -1.52 -4.10 -1.74
C PRO A 11 -1.57 -2.68 -2.26
N GLY A 12 -0.59 -2.31 -3.06
CA GLY A 12 -0.61 -1.03 -3.76
C GLY A 12 0.65 -0.83 -4.57
N SER A 13 0.64 0.22 -5.37
CA SER A 13 1.82 0.65 -6.11
C SER A 13 2.80 1.40 -5.18
N PHE A 14 2.27 2.18 -4.25
CA PHE A 14 3.08 2.97 -3.29
C PHE A 14 4.19 3.76 -3.99
N ASP A 15 3.82 4.71 -4.80
CA ASP A 15 4.76 5.46 -5.65
C ASP A 15 4.66 6.98 -5.44
N PRO A 16 5.04 7.49 -4.26
CA PRO A 16 5.40 6.79 -3.04
C PRO A 16 4.23 6.55 -2.08
N ILE A 17 4.48 5.88 -0.97
CA ILE A 17 3.52 5.73 0.13
C ILE A 17 3.17 7.12 0.69
N THR A 18 1.92 7.28 1.15
CA THR A 18 1.41 8.52 1.71
C THR A 18 0.72 8.26 3.05
N PHE A 19 0.33 9.32 3.75
CA PHE A 19 -0.48 9.18 4.97
C PHE A 19 -1.82 8.49 4.72
N GLY A 20 -2.38 8.64 3.53
CA GLY A 20 -3.60 7.91 3.16
C GLY A 20 -3.41 6.40 3.16
N HIS A 21 -2.31 5.93 2.61
CA HIS A 21 -1.95 4.50 2.63
C HIS A 21 -1.72 4.01 4.07
N ILE A 22 -1.04 4.82 4.88
CA ILE A 22 -0.75 4.47 6.26
C ILE A 22 -2.04 4.35 7.08
N TYR A 23 -3.02 5.21 6.80
CA TYR A 23 -4.34 5.11 7.43
C TYR A 23 -4.97 3.73 7.19
N VAL A 24 -4.94 3.27 5.95
CA VAL A 24 -5.48 1.95 5.56
C VAL A 24 -4.71 0.82 6.27
N ILE A 25 -3.39 0.92 6.31
CA ILE A 25 -2.54 -0.07 6.98
C ILE A 25 -2.88 -0.15 8.48
N LYS A 26 -3.06 0.99 9.13
CA LYS A 26 -3.45 1.05 10.55
C LYS A 26 -4.82 0.44 10.79
N GLU A 27 -5.77 0.67 9.89
CA GLU A 27 -7.09 0.05 9.98
C GLU A 27 -7.01 -1.48 9.82
N ALA A 28 -6.15 -1.96 8.93
CA ALA A 28 -5.90 -3.39 8.77
C ALA A 28 -5.33 -4.01 10.06
N LEU A 29 -4.41 -3.32 10.71
CA LEU A 29 -3.80 -3.79 11.97
C LEU A 29 -4.80 -3.92 13.12
N LYS A 30 -5.93 -3.24 13.05
CA LYS A 30 -7.00 -3.38 14.07
C LYS A 30 -7.75 -4.69 13.93
N LYS A 31 -7.74 -5.29 12.74
CA LYS A 31 -8.55 -6.48 12.42
C LYS A 31 -7.72 -7.76 12.21
N PHE A 32 -6.44 -7.61 11.92
CA PHE A 32 -5.55 -8.71 11.56
C PHE A 32 -4.29 -8.69 12.43
N ASP A 33 -3.76 -9.87 12.70
CA ASP A 33 -2.58 -10.02 13.57
C ASP A 33 -1.28 -9.66 12.84
N THR A 34 -1.20 -10.02 11.55
CA THR A 34 -0.05 -9.71 10.70
C THR A 34 -0.56 -9.06 9.43
N VAL A 35 0.08 -7.96 9.04
CA VAL A 35 -0.23 -7.24 7.80
C VAL A 35 0.99 -7.24 6.90
N TYR A 36 0.81 -7.77 5.70
CA TYR A 36 1.81 -7.67 4.63
C TYR A 36 1.46 -6.46 3.77
N VAL A 37 2.34 -5.48 3.76
CA VAL A 37 2.24 -4.36 2.82
C VAL A 37 2.96 -4.80 1.55
N ALA A 38 2.20 -5.03 0.50
CA ALA A 38 2.72 -5.58 -0.74
C ALA A 38 2.87 -4.49 -1.80
N VAL A 39 4.12 -4.15 -2.10
CA VAL A 39 4.45 -3.20 -3.17
C VAL A 39 4.40 -3.97 -4.48
N MET A 40 3.46 -3.60 -5.35
CA MET A 40 3.17 -4.36 -6.56
C MET A 40 3.48 -3.56 -7.83
N ILE A 41 3.66 -4.26 -8.92
CA ILE A 41 3.86 -3.68 -10.23
C ILE A 41 2.60 -3.85 -11.08
N ASN A 42 2.17 -2.75 -11.71
CA ASN A 42 1.23 -2.79 -12.81
C ASN A 42 2.03 -2.44 -14.06
N LYS A 43 2.21 -3.39 -14.96
CA LYS A 43 3.05 -3.25 -16.15
C LYS A 43 2.58 -2.15 -17.11
N GLU A 44 1.32 -1.72 -16.97
CA GLU A 44 0.75 -0.64 -17.79
C GLU A 44 1.05 0.75 -17.23
N LYS A 45 1.59 0.84 -16.02
CA LYS A 45 1.93 2.12 -15.39
C LYS A 45 3.41 2.45 -15.49
N ASN A 46 3.70 3.74 -15.58
CA ASN A 46 5.05 4.28 -15.44
C ASN A 46 5.23 4.74 -14.00
N TYR A 47 6.33 4.39 -13.38
CA TYR A 47 6.60 4.70 -11.98
C TYR A 47 7.73 5.72 -11.84
N MET A 48 7.61 6.59 -10.85
CA MET A 48 8.70 7.51 -10.49
C MET A 48 9.85 6.77 -9.83
N PHE A 49 9.52 5.80 -8.97
CA PHE A 49 10.49 5.00 -8.25
C PHE A 49 10.43 3.55 -8.72
N SER A 50 11.59 2.88 -8.76
CA SER A 50 11.66 1.45 -9.08
C SER A 50 10.94 0.63 -8.00
N LEU A 51 10.66 -0.64 -8.27
CA LEU A 51 10.02 -1.53 -7.30
C LEU A 51 10.83 -1.59 -6.00
N ASP A 52 12.14 -1.75 -6.11
CA ASP A 52 13.03 -1.79 -4.96
C ASP A 52 13.04 -0.46 -4.19
N GLU A 53 13.08 0.66 -4.90
CA GLU A 53 13.04 1.99 -4.29
C GLU A 53 11.72 2.21 -3.54
N ARG A 54 10.59 1.84 -4.15
CA ARG A 54 9.27 1.97 -3.52
C ARG A 54 9.19 1.13 -2.25
N LYS A 55 9.71 -0.09 -2.30
CA LYS A 55 9.74 -0.96 -1.13
C LYS A 55 10.57 -0.34 0.01
N ARG A 56 11.75 0.20 -0.31
CA ARG A 56 12.60 0.86 0.68
C ARG A 56 11.93 2.08 1.32
N ILE A 57 11.19 2.85 0.52
CA ILE A 57 10.45 4.02 1.03
C ILE A 57 9.35 3.55 1.99
N VAL A 58 8.62 2.50 1.63
CA VAL A 58 7.59 1.92 2.51
C VAL A 58 8.20 1.43 3.82
N GLU A 59 9.31 0.72 3.74
CA GLU A 59 10.01 0.23 4.93
C GLU A 59 10.43 1.38 5.85
N ALA A 60 10.92 2.47 5.26
CA ALA A 60 11.33 3.66 6.01
C ALA A 60 10.13 4.41 6.64
N ALA A 61 8.95 4.28 6.06
CA ALA A 61 7.73 4.93 6.55
C ALA A 61 7.08 4.18 7.72
N LEU A 62 7.35 2.88 7.84
CA LEU A 62 6.68 2.01 8.81
C LEU A 62 7.68 1.46 9.82
N SER A 63 7.27 1.42 11.09
CA SER A 63 8.17 1.03 12.18
C SER A 63 7.53 0.08 13.19
N THR A 64 6.67 -0.81 12.74
CA THR A 64 6.03 -1.78 13.63
C THR A 64 6.34 -3.22 13.23
N ASP A 65 6.54 -4.08 14.24
CA ASP A 65 6.86 -5.49 14.03
C ASP A 65 5.71 -6.30 13.44
N SER A 66 4.47 -5.79 13.55
CA SER A 66 3.28 -6.46 13.01
C SER A 66 3.10 -6.26 11.50
N VAL A 67 3.92 -5.41 10.90
CA VAL A 67 3.88 -5.13 9.46
C VAL A 67 5.11 -5.72 8.79
N LYS A 68 4.89 -6.46 7.72
CA LYS A 68 5.95 -6.99 6.87
C LYS A 68 5.83 -6.36 5.50
N VAL A 69 6.91 -5.80 4.99
CA VAL A 69 6.92 -5.16 3.67
C VAL A 69 7.52 -6.13 2.66
N ILE A 70 6.76 -6.39 1.61
CA ILE A 70 7.18 -7.28 0.53
C ILE A 70 6.94 -6.62 -0.81
N SER A 71 7.56 -7.14 -1.85
CA SER A 71 7.30 -6.71 -3.22
C SER A 71 6.90 -7.92 -4.06
N SER A 72 6.09 -7.69 -5.08
CA SER A 72 5.64 -8.76 -5.97
C SER A 72 5.43 -8.24 -7.38
N GLU A 73 5.82 -9.04 -8.36
CA GLU A 73 5.58 -8.77 -9.78
C GLU A 73 4.45 -9.64 -10.33
N GLY A 74 3.89 -10.52 -9.51
CA GLY A 74 2.81 -11.44 -9.90
C GLY A 74 1.42 -10.90 -9.59
N TRP A 75 0.45 -11.79 -9.66
CA TRP A 75 -0.94 -11.46 -9.36
C TRP A 75 -1.18 -11.37 -7.86
N LEU A 76 -2.04 -10.45 -7.47
CA LEU A 76 -2.42 -10.30 -6.06
C LEU A 76 -3.05 -11.57 -5.49
N TRP A 77 -3.91 -12.24 -6.25
CA TRP A 77 -4.54 -13.48 -5.78
C TRP A 77 -3.51 -14.61 -5.58
N GLU A 78 -2.46 -14.67 -6.41
CA GLU A 78 -1.38 -15.65 -6.22
C GLU A 78 -0.65 -15.40 -4.91
N LEU A 79 -0.37 -14.15 -4.62
CA LEU A 79 0.27 -13.75 -3.37
C LEU A 79 -0.62 -14.10 -2.17
N ALA A 80 -1.91 -13.87 -2.29
CA ALA A 80 -2.88 -14.20 -1.24
C ALA A 80 -2.89 -15.70 -0.93
N VAL A 81 -2.84 -16.54 -1.96
CA VAL A 81 -2.77 -18.00 -1.80
C VAL A 81 -1.44 -18.40 -1.16
N GLU A 82 -0.33 -17.87 -1.67
CA GLU A 82 1.01 -18.16 -1.18
C GLU A 82 1.18 -17.82 0.30
N LEU A 83 0.68 -16.67 0.72
CA LEU A 83 0.76 -16.21 2.11
C LEU A 83 -0.33 -16.80 3.01
N ASN A 84 -1.25 -17.55 2.44
CA ASN A 84 -2.41 -18.07 3.15
C ASN A 84 -3.17 -16.93 3.86
N ALA A 85 -3.39 -15.85 3.13
CA ALA A 85 -4.02 -14.64 3.65
C ALA A 85 -5.51 -14.84 3.92
N ASP A 86 -5.99 -14.23 4.99
CA ASP A 86 -7.41 -14.25 5.37
C ASP A 86 -8.16 -13.05 4.80
N GLY A 87 -7.43 -11.99 4.47
CA GLY A 87 -8.04 -10.78 3.91
C GLY A 87 -7.10 -9.99 3.03
N ILE A 88 -7.72 -9.21 2.15
CA ILE A 88 -7.05 -8.20 1.34
C ILE A 88 -7.73 -6.89 1.74
N VAL A 89 -6.97 -5.93 2.26
CA VAL A 89 -7.52 -4.66 2.72
C VAL A 89 -7.18 -3.57 1.71
N LYS A 90 -8.19 -2.92 1.18
CA LYS A 90 -8.04 -1.87 0.19
C LYS A 90 -8.73 -0.59 0.62
N GLY A 91 -8.05 0.53 0.44
CA GLY A 91 -8.63 1.84 0.71
C GLY A 91 -9.36 2.39 -0.51
N TYR A 92 -10.32 3.25 -0.27
CA TYR A 92 -10.97 4.03 -1.32
C TYR A 92 -11.28 5.42 -0.78
N ARG A 93 -11.27 6.41 -1.68
CA ARG A 93 -11.50 7.81 -1.32
C ARG A 93 -12.90 8.28 -1.69
N ASN A 94 -13.48 7.69 -2.73
CA ASN A 94 -14.76 8.09 -3.28
C ASN A 94 -15.46 6.92 -3.97
N ASP A 95 -16.68 7.14 -4.42
CA ASP A 95 -17.51 6.09 -5.04
C ASP A 95 -16.93 5.54 -6.34
N SER A 96 -16.23 6.37 -7.12
CA SER A 96 -15.57 5.91 -8.35
C SER A 96 -14.43 4.94 -8.05
N ASP A 97 -13.62 5.25 -7.05
CA ASP A 97 -12.55 4.36 -6.58
C ASP A 97 -13.16 3.02 -6.12
N LEU A 98 -14.24 3.10 -5.35
CA LEU A 98 -14.89 1.91 -4.81
C LEU A 98 -15.44 1.01 -5.91
N ALA A 99 -16.09 1.59 -6.93
CA ALA A 99 -16.64 0.83 -8.05
C ALA A 99 -15.55 0.02 -8.78
N TYR A 100 -14.42 0.66 -9.06
CA TYR A 100 -13.26 0.01 -9.68
C TYR A 100 -12.72 -1.12 -8.80
N GLU A 101 -12.57 -0.84 -7.51
CA GLU A 101 -12.01 -1.81 -6.57
C GLU A 101 -12.93 -3.02 -6.34
N LEU A 102 -14.24 -2.83 -6.43
CA LEU A 102 -15.21 -3.93 -6.33
C LEU A 102 -15.04 -4.93 -7.49
N GLU A 103 -14.77 -4.46 -8.71
CA GLU A 103 -14.51 -5.33 -9.85
C GLU A 103 -13.23 -6.16 -9.62
N MET A 104 -12.18 -5.50 -9.13
CA MET A 104 -10.91 -6.17 -8.84
C MET A 104 -11.07 -7.18 -7.69
N ALA A 105 -11.87 -6.85 -6.68
CA ALA A 105 -12.15 -7.75 -5.57
C ALA A 105 -12.85 -9.03 -6.02
N SER A 106 -13.83 -8.91 -6.91
CA SER A 106 -14.52 -10.05 -7.50
C SER A 106 -13.55 -11.01 -8.18
N PHE A 107 -12.64 -10.45 -8.98
CA PHE A 107 -11.63 -11.23 -9.67
C PHE A 107 -10.70 -11.96 -8.68
N ASN A 108 -10.22 -11.24 -7.67
CA ASN A 108 -9.31 -11.81 -6.68
C ASN A 108 -9.99 -12.90 -5.83
N GLU A 109 -11.22 -12.68 -5.39
CA GLU A 109 -11.97 -13.67 -4.59
C GLU A 109 -12.28 -14.94 -5.35
N LYS A 110 -12.49 -14.83 -6.65
CA LYS A 110 -12.72 -15.99 -7.52
C LYS A 110 -11.49 -16.92 -7.53
N HIS A 111 -10.29 -16.37 -7.51
CA HIS A 111 -9.03 -17.10 -7.59
C HIS A 111 -8.43 -17.42 -6.22
N ALA A 112 -8.76 -16.63 -5.19
CA ALA A 112 -8.30 -16.83 -3.83
C ALA A 112 -9.49 -16.68 -2.87
N PRO A 113 -10.42 -17.65 -2.83
CA PRO A 113 -11.67 -17.52 -2.10
C PRO A 113 -11.53 -17.39 -0.58
N ASN A 114 -10.39 -17.77 -0.02
CA ASN A 114 -10.15 -17.66 1.43
C ASN A 114 -9.72 -16.23 1.84
N ALA A 115 -9.30 -15.44 0.88
CA ALA A 115 -8.85 -14.05 1.14
C ALA A 115 -9.95 -13.07 0.72
N LYS A 116 -10.78 -12.69 1.67
CA LYS A 116 -11.87 -11.74 1.42
C LYS A 116 -11.37 -10.31 1.37
N THR A 117 -11.88 -9.52 0.44
CA THR A 117 -11.51 -8.11 0.35
C THR A 117 -12.33 -7.29 1.34
N VAL A 118 -11.63 -6.50 2.14
CA VAL A 118 -12.22 -5.55 3.10
C VAL A 118 -11.90 -4.15 2.60
N PHE A 119 -12.94 -3.33 2.44
CA PHE A 119 -12.78 -1.96 1.97
C PHE A 119 -12.76 -1.00 3.15
N VAL A 120 -11.81 -0.07 3.11
CA VAL A 120 -11.65 0.97 4.12
C VAL A 120 -11.80 2.33 3.45
N LYS A 121 -12.80 3.09 3.86
CA LYS A 121 -12.93 4.47 3.37
C LYS A 121 -11.89 5.33 4.05
N THR A 122 -11.08 6.01 3.24
CA THR A 122 -10.03 6.90 3.76
C THR A 122 -10.68 8.07 4.52
N ASP A 123 -10.11 8.40 5.67
CA ASP A 123 -10.57 9.53 6.49
C ASP A 123 -10.54 10.83 5.66
N LEU A 124 -11.51 11.72 5.90
CA LEU A 124 -11.60 13.01 5.22
C LEU A 124 -10.31 13.82 5.28
N ALA A 125 -9.56 13.70 6.37
CA ALA A 125 -8.27 14.38 6.53
C ALA A 125 -7.27 13.99 5.44
N PHE A 126 -7.38 12.80 4.87
CA PHE A 126 -6.45 12.27 3.86
C PHE A 126 -7.06 12.13 2.47
N GLU A 127 -8.32 12.52 2.30
CA GLU A 127 -9.06 12.32 1.04
C GLU A 127 -8.37 12.96 -0.17
N LYS A 128 -7.73 14.10 0.03
CA LYS A 128 -7.03 14.84 -1.04
C LYS A 128 -5.59 14.43 -1.23
N ILE A 129 -5.08 13.55 -0.36
CA ILE A 129 -3.70 13.07 -0.46
C ILE A 129 -3.66 11.92 -1.46
N SER A 130 -2.81 12.04 -2.48
CA SER A 130 -2.57 10.98 -3.46
C SER A 130 -1.10 10.90 -3.80
N SER A 131 -0.66 9.73 -4.29
CA SER A 131 0.71 9.58 -4.77
C SER A 131 0.98 10.51 -5.97
N THR A 132 -0.02 10.74 -6.81
CA THR A 132 0.09 11.68 -7.93
C THR A 132 0.44 13.09 -7.44
N LEU A 133 -0.28 13.58 -6.44
CA LEU A 133 0.01 14.89 -5.85
C LEU A 133 1.42 14.93 -5.26
N VAL A 134 1.82 13.88 -4.56
CA VAL A 134 3.16 13.82 -3.95
C VAL A 134 4.25 13.82 -5.02
N ARG A 135 4.06 13.09 -6.11
CA ARG A 135 5.02 13.11 -7.22
C ARG A 135 5.17 14.50 -7.81
N GLU A 136 4.07 15.24 -7.96
CA GLU A 136 4.11 16.65 -8.42
C GLU A 136 4.91 17.52 -7.47
N LYS A 137 4.72 17.34 -6.17
CA LYS A 137 5.46 18.07 -5.14
C LYS A 137 6.96 17.74 -5.20
N ILE A 138 7.32 16.50 -5.43
CA ILE A 138 8.71 16.07 -5.58
C ILE A 138 9.35 16.77 -6.79
N ILE A 139 8.67 16.74 -7.93
CA ILE A 139 9.17 17.38 -9.17
C ILE A 139 9.39 18.87 -8.97
N ASN A 140 8.53 19.53 -8.23
CA ASN A 140 8.59 20.97 -7.98
C ASN A 140 9.42 21.37 -6.75
N ASN A 141 10.09 20.42 -6.13
CA ASN A 141 10.90 20.62 -4.91
C ASN A 141 10.11 21.28 -3.77
N GLU A 142 8.84 20.91 -3.64
CA GLU A 142 7.97 21.40 -2.58
C GLU A 142 8.02 20.47 -1.35
N SER A 143 7.61 20.98 -0.19
CA SER A 143 7.59 20.22 1.05
C SER A 143 6.63 19.02 0.98
N LEU A 144 7.04 17.89 1.54
CA LEU A 144 6.26 16.64 1.60
C LEU A 144 5.69 16.36 3.00
N GLU A 145 5.97 17.23 3.96
CA GLU A 145 5.65 16.98 5.38
C GLU A 145 4.17 16.70 5.67
N GLU A 146 3.27 17.30 4.91
CA GLU A 146 1.84 17.12 5.09
C GLU A 146 1.31 15.81 4.48
N PHE A 147 2.11 15.17 3.63
CA PHE A 147 1.63 14.06 2.80
C PHE A 147 2.32 12.74 3.07
N VAL A 148 3.54 12.77 3.60
CA VAL A 148 4.42 11.60 3.71
C VAL A 148 5.16 11.65 5.06
N PRO A 149 5.30 10.50 5.76
CA PRO A 149 6.05 10.47 7.03
C PRO A 149 7.52 10.86 6.86
N GLU A 150 8.09 11.39 7.92
CA GLU A 150 9.49 11.86 7.93
C GLU A 150 10.50 10.80 7.45
N GLY A 151 10.34 9.55 7.90
CA GLY A 151 11.23 8.45 7.49
C GLY A 151 11.20 8.22 5.99
N ALA A 152 10.01 8.28 5.38
CA ALA A 152 9.87 8.16 3.93
C ALA A 152 10.46 9.34 3.20
N ILE A 153 10.31 10.56 3.74
CA ILE A 153 10.89 11.78 3.14
C ILE A 153 12.42 11.64 3.08
N LYS A 154 13.04 11.20 4.15
CA LYS A 154 14.50 11.01 4.22
C LYS A 154 14.97 10.01 3.18
N GLU A 155 14.26 8.91 3.00
CA GLU A 155 14.60 7.89 2.02
C GLU A 155 14.43 8.40 0.58
N ILE A 156 13.36 9.17 0.31
CA ILE A 156 13.12 9.81 -0.99
C ILE A 156 14.30 10.73 -1.34
N ILE A 157 14.71 11.58 -0.40
CA ILE A 157 15.84 12.50 -0.61
C ILE A 157 17.11 11.73 -0.90
N LYS A 158 17.38 10.68 -0.15
CA LYS A 158 18.55 9.82 -0.34
C LYS A 158 18.58 9.20 -1.74
N ILE A 159 17.43 8.69 -2.20
CA ILE A 159 17.30 8.10 -3.54
C ILE A 159 17.55 9.16 -4.61
N GLN A 160 16.97 10.34 -4.47
CA GLN A 160 17.16 11.44 -5.43
C GLN A 160 18.62 11.87 -5.53
N LYS A 161 19.31 11.97 -4.40
CA LYS A 161 20.75 12.33 -4.39
C LYS A 161 21.61 11.29 -5.07
N ALA A 162 21.26 10.01 -4.93
CA ALA A 162 22.01 8.91 -5.57
C ALA A 162 21.88 8.93 -7.09
N LYS A 163 20.86 9.58 -7.64
CA LYS A 163 20.61 9.68 -9.09
C LYS A 163 21.24 10.90 -9.75
N GLN A 164 21.82 11.78 -8.96
CA GLN A 164 22.47 13.00 -9.47
C GLN A 164 23.91 12.75 -9.85
#